data_cba9e44abb054c66e1f683ca5fc5dd73
#
_entry.id   cba9e44abb054c66e1f683ca5fc5dd73
#
_cell.length_a   1.000
_cell.length_b   1.000
_cell.length_c   1.000
_cell.angle_alpha   90.00
_cell.angle_beta   90.00
_cell.angle_gamma   90.00
#
_symmetry.space_group_name_H-M   'P 1'
#
loop_
_entity.id
_entity.type
_entity.pdbx_description
1 polymer ?
#
loop_
_entity_poly.entity_id
_entity_poly.type
_entity_poly.pdbx_seq_one_letter_code
_entity_poly.pdbx_strand_id
1 'polypeptide(L)'
;MTIGLCILTLPLWSKVYTPTTLPMVHLEDRTRYTCNPDHILSAAAVSTMDSIFYALEQQTGIQTIVAVVGEIDPTDCFEFAHALFTAQGVGQQGKDNGLVILLSTEERCIQFVTGYGLEGSLPDAICKRIQSKYMVHLLGDERWDEAMVAGSRALYNHLMGDPTLINEERQEADEDRQALIGFMVFMVAAILIFVVIGYIAIRKQSQCPKCKQHTLKRSGS
;
A
#
# COMPACT_ATOMS: atom_id res chain seq x y z
N MET A 1 20.98 -46.49 -35.28
CA MET A 1 21.26 -46.43 -33.83
C MET A 1 20.91 -44.99 -33.38
N THR A 2 19.67 -44.78 -32.89
CA THR A 2 19.17 -43.52 -32.43
C THR A 2 19.34 -43.43 -30.91
N ILE A 3 20.27 -42.59 -30.46
CA ILE A 3 20.49 -42.35 -29.03
C ILE A 3 19.40 -41.42 -28.55
N GLY A 4 18.43 -41.97 -27.80
CA GLY A 4 17.37 -41.17 -27.16
C GLY A 4 17.99 -40.41 -25.99
N LEU A 5 18.03 -39.06 -26.14
CA LEU A 5 18.39 -38.16 -25.06
C LEU A 5 17.23 -38.07 -24.04
N CYS A 6 17.35 -38.84 -22.96
CA CYS A 6 16.42 -38.78 -21.83
C CYS A 6 16.70 -37.52 -21.03
N ILE A 7 15.92 -36.45 -21.28
CA ILE A 7 15.96 -35.24 -20.46
C ILE A 7 15.30 -35.57 -19.11
N LEU A 8 16.11 -35.79 -18.09
CA LEU A 8 15.65 -35.90 -16.69
C LEU A 8 15.15 -34.49 -16.28
N THR A 9 13.85 -34.29 -16.33
CA THR A 9 13.19 -33.15 -15.70
C THR A 9 13.19 -33.42 -14.18
N LEU A 10 14.15 -32.83 -13.47
CA LEU A 10 14.11 -32.80 -12.02
C LEU A 10 12.91 -31.92 -11.61
N PRO A 11 12.03 -32.38 -10.70
CA PRO A 11 10.99 -31.52 -10.14
C PRO A 11 11.68 -30.37 -9.41
N LEU A 12 11.46 -29.13 -9.85
CA LEU A 12 11.73 -27.93 -9.05
C LEU A 12 10.75 -27.97 -7.87
N TRP A 13 11.19 -28.49 -6.75
CA TRP A 13 10.47 -28.31 -5.49
C TRP A 13 10.68 -26.85 -5.08
N SER A 14 9.64 -26.03 -5.17
CA SER A 14 9.61 -24.73 -4.50
C SER A 14 9.88 -24.95 -3.02
N LYS A 15 10.84 -24.24 -2.49
CA LYS A 15 11.17 -24.32 -1.06
C LYS A 15 10.24 -23.39 -0.30
N VAL A 16 9.41 -23.95 0.56
CA VAL A 16 8.54 -23.20 1.45
C VAL A 16 9.35 -22.70 2.65
N TYR A 17 9.29 -21.42 2.92
CA TYR A 17 9.99 -20.80 4.05
C TYR A 17 9.04 -20.54 5.22
N THR A 18 9.55 -20.75 6.43
CA THR A 18 8.91 -20.29 7.66
C THR A 18 9.70 -19.13 8.27
N PRO A 19 9.13 -18.34 9.18
CA PRO A 19 9.84 -17.24 9.85
C PRO A 19 11.13 -17.65 10.56
N THR A 20 11.26 -18.95 10.92
CA THR A 20 12.42 -19.51 11.62
C THR A 20 13.42 -20.20 10.69
N THR A 21 13.00 -20.63 9.49
CA THR A 21 13.88 -21.32 8.52
C THR A 21 14.46 -20.42 7.46
N LEU A 22 13.99 -19.16 7.40
CA LEU A 22 14.53 -18.16 6.49
C LEU A 22 15.98 -17.84 6.89
N PRO A 23 16.95 -17.92 5.96
CA PRO A 23 18.34 -17.60 6.27
C PRO A 23 18.50 -16.10 6.55
N MET A 24 19.00 -15.77 7.75
CA MET A 24 19.21 -14.37 8.17
C MET A 24 20.60 -13.90 7.80
N VAL A 25 20.74 -13.36 6.61
CA VAL A 25 22.03 -12.89 6.07
C VAL A 25 22.66 -11.80 6.93
N HIS A 26 21.88 -10.96 7.59
CA HIS A 26 22.35 -9.90 8.48
C HIS A 26 23.05 -10.40 9.74
N LEU A 27 22.76 -11.63 10.19
CA LEU A 27 23.45 -12.25 11.32
C LEU A 27 24.86 -12.69 10.97
N GLU A 28 25.11 -13.01 9.69
CA GLU A 28 26.42 -13.40 9.17
C GLU A 28 27.24 -12.19 8.75
N ASP A 29 26.60 -11.24 8.09
CA ASP A 29 27.22 -9.99 7.58
C ASP A 29 26.27 -8.81 7.81
N ARG A 30 26.65 -7.93 8.72
CA ARG A 30 25.85 -6.76 9.11
C ARG A 30 25.68 -5.70 8.00
N THR A 31 26.33 -5.86 6.88
CA THR A 31 26.15 -5.00 5.70
C THR A 31 25.11 -5.55 4.73
N ARG A 32 24.55 -6.73 5.01
CA ARG A 32 23.57 -7.41 4.19
C ARG A 32 22.20 -7.38 4.86
N TYR A 33 21.23 -6.83 4.18
CA TYR A 33 19.86 -6.64 4.66
C TYR A 33 18.86 -7.51 3.90
N THR A 34 19.22 -7.91 2.66
CA THR A 34 18.32 -8.58 1.71
C THR A 34 18.58 -10.07 1.69
N CYS A 35 17.63 -10.83 2.22
CA CYS A 35 17.56 -12.27 2.14
C CYS A 35 16.82 -12.67 0.84
N ASN A 36 17.54 -13.27 -0.11
CA ASN A 36 17.06 -13.64 -1.44
C ASN A 36 17.52 -15.08 -1.80
N PRO A 37 17.07 -16.10 -1.02
CA PRO A 37 17.57 -17.46 -1.17
C PRO A 37 17.16 -18.14 -2.47
N ASP A 38 16.05 -17.73 -3.07
CA ASP A 38 15.51 -18.28 -4.33
C ASP A 38 16.03 -17.51 -5.56
N HIS A 39 16.94 -16.54 -5.36
CA HIS A 39 17.53 -15.73 -6.44
C HIS A 39 16.49 -15.02 -7.33
N ILE A 40 15.38 -14.61 -6.74
CA ILE A 40 14.30 -13.84 -7.42
C ILE A 40 14.84 -12.48 -7.90
N LEU A 41 15.63 -11.81 -7.03
CA LEU A 41 16.32 -10.59 -7.38
C LEU A 41 17.71 -10.87 -7.93
N SER A 42 18.14 -10.03 -8.85
CA SER A 42 19.52 -10.04 -9.32
C SER A 42 20.50 -9.60 -8.21
N ALA A 43 21.75 -10.04 -8.32
CA ALA A 43 22.80 -9.62 -7.39
C ALA A 43 23.01 -8.10 -7.38
N ALA A 44 22.78 -7.41 -8.51
CA ALA A 44 22.89 -5.96 -8.61
C ALA A 44 21.78 -5.23 -7.81
N ALA A 45 20.53 -5.73 -7.89
CA ALA A 45 19.42 -5.19 -7.11
C ALA A 45 19.64 -5.41 -5.61
N VAL A 46 20.05 -6.62 -5.20
CA VAL A 46 20.39 -6.95 -3.81
C VAL A 46 21.47 -6.00 -3.28
N SER A 47 22.59 -5.83 -4.00
CA SER A 47 23.67 -4.92 -3.59
C SER A 47 23.22 -3.46 -3.47
N THR A 48 22.34 -3.02 -4.38
CA THR A 48 21.78 -1.67 -4.34
C THR A 48 20.91 -1.49 -3.09
N MET A 49 20.03 -2.44 -2.79
CA MET A 49 19.16 -2.41 -1.62
C MET A 49 19.95 -2.46 -0.32
N ASP A 50 20.94 -3.36 -0.23
CA ASP A 50 21.82 -3.46 0.94
C ASP A 50 22.55 -2.14 1.19
N SER A 51 23.01 -1.45 0.14
CA SER A 51 23.62 -0.12 0.26
C SER A 51 22.64 0.94 0.78
N ILE A 52 21.40 0.92 0.32
CA ILE A 52 20.33 1.83 0.78
C ILE A 52 20.03 1.61 2.26
N PHE A 53 19.82 0.36 2.67
CA PHE A 53 19.48 0.03 4.06
C PHE A 53 20.66 0.19 5.01
N TYR A 54 21.88 -0.06 4.54
CA TYR A 54 23.08 0.28 5.30
C TYR A 54 23.15 1.79 5.58
N ALA A 55 22.94 2.63 4.56
CA ALA A 55 22.91 4.07 4.73
C ALA A 55 21.79 4.52 5.67
N LEU A 56 20.61 3.91 5.56
CA LEU A 56 19.46 4.17 6.45
C LEU A 56 19.81 3.87 7.91
N GLU A 57 20.37 2.68 8.18
CA GLU A 57 20.72 2.28 9.55
C GLU A 57 21.80 3.21 10.14
N GLN A 58 22.82 3.58 9.37
CA GLN A 58 23.87 4.50 9.83
C GLN A 58 23.34 5.88 10.20
N GLN A 59 22.31 6.37 9.51
CA GLN A 59 21.78 7.72 9.72
C GLN A 59 20.66 7.78 10.77
N THR A 60 19.86 6.72 10.85
CA THR A 60 18.63 6.70 11.69
C THR A 60 18.66 5.66 12.80
N GLY A 61 19.54 4.67 12.69
CA GLY A 61 19.57 3.50 13.55
C GLY A 61 18.42 2.51 13.29
N ILE A 62 17.62 2.69 12.24
CA ILE A 62 16.52 1.78 11.87
C ILE A 62 17.13 0.47 11.40
N GLN A 63 16.70 -0.64 12.03
CA GLN A 63 17.12 -1.98 11.65
C GLN A 63 16.13 -2.57 10.66
N THR A 64 16.61 -3.02 9.51
CA THR A 64 15.78 -3.52 8.43
C THR A 64 16.12 -4.97 8.10
N ILE A 65 15.09 -5.78 7.85
CA ILE A 65 15.20 -7.09 7.19
C ILE A 65 14.34 -7.06 5.93
N VAL A 66 14.93 -7.44 4.81
CA VAL A 66 14.20 -7.63 3.55
C VAL A 66 14.22 -9.12 3.23
N ALA A 67 13.04 -9.72 3.14
CA ALA A 67 12.83 -11.11 2.76
C ALA A 67 12.20 -11.17 1.38
N VAL A 68 12.87 -11.81 0.43
CA VAL A 68 12.39 -12.02 -0.94
C VAL A 68 12.42 -13.51 -1.23
N VAL A 69 11.26 -14.12 -1.30
CA VAL A 69 11.09 -15.59 -1.34
C VAL A 69 9.99 -15.99 -2.33
N GLY A 70 10.02 -17.25 -2.76
CA GLY A 70 8.98 -17.85 -3.59
C GLY A 70 7.71 -18.08 -2.82
N GLU A 71 7.74 -18.97 -1.84
CA GLU A 71 6.60 -19.48 -1.11
C GLU A 71 6.82 -19.42 0.42
N ILE A 72 5.78 -19.11 1.17
CA ILE A 72 5.82 -18.89 2.61
C ILE A 72 4.81 -19.77 3.37
N ASP A 73 5.12 -20.10 4.63
CA ASP A 73 4.22 -20.72 5.59
C ASP A 73 4.34 -20.01 6.96
N PRO A 74 3.25 -19.39 7.45
CA PRO A 74 1.90 -19.31 6.90
C PRO A 74 1.80 -18.50 5.60
N THR A 75 0.83 -18.82 4.75
CA THR A 75 0.59 -18.15 3.44
C THR A 75 0.02 -16.73 3.57
N ASP A 76 -0.41 -16.32 4.76
CA ASP A 76 -0.77 -14.95 5.05
C ASP A 76 0.49 -14.09 5.21
N CYS A 77 0.65 -13.14 4.31
CA CYS A 77 1.86 -12.32 4.23
C CYS A 77 2.07 -11.41 5.44
N PHE A 78 1.00 -10.90 6.03
CA PHE A 78 1.11 -10.10 7.24
C PHE A 78 1.50 -10.98 8.43
N GLU A 79 0.85 -12.14 8.59
CA GLU A 79 1.15 -13.08 9.66
C GLU A 79 2.61 -13.56 9.58
N PHE A 80 3.07 -13.92 8.38
CA PHE A 80 4.46 -14.31 8.17
C PHE A 80 5.44 -13.18 8.49
N ALA A 81 5.22 -11.97 7.94
CA ALA A 81 6.12 -10.85 8.17
C ALA A 81 6.16 -10.41 9.64
N HIS A 82 5.02 -10.45 10.33
CA HIS A 82 4.92 -10.14 11.75
C HIS A 82 5.60 -11.22 12.62
N ALA A 83 5.41 -12.50 12.26
CA ALA A 83 6.10 -13.59 12.94
C ALA A 83 7.63 -13.52 12.72
N LEU A 84 8.07 -13.16 11.51
CA LEU A 84 9.49 -12.93 11.20
C LEU A 84 10.05 -11.76 12.02
N PHE A 85 9.32 -10.63 12.09
CA PHE A 85 9.68 -9.46 12.90
C PHE A 85 9.91 -9.84 14.36
N THR A 86 8.97 -10.61 14.93
CA THR A 86 9.02 -11.04 16.33
C THR A 86 10.11 -12.07 16.59
N ALA A 87 10.24 -13.08 15.70
CA ALA A 87 11.21 -14.16 15.86
C ALA A 87 12.66 -13.66 15.77
N GLN A 88 12.92 -12.67 14.93
CA GLN A 88 14.25 -12.11 14.72
C GLN A 88 14.57 -10.92 15.66
N GLY A 89 13.56 -10.42 16.40
CA GLY A 89 13.74 -9.30 17.32
C GLY A 89 14.26 -8.05 16.60
N VAL A 90 13.68 -7.74 15.43
CA VAL A 90 14.14 -6.64 14.58
C VAL A 90 13.89 -5.30 15.28
N GLY A 91 14.93 -4.49 15.36
CA GLY A 91 14.89 -3.19 16.05
C GLY A 91 15.72 -3.17 17.33
N GLN A 92 16.08 -1.98 17.77
CA GLN A 92 16.84 -1.79 19.00
C GLN A 92 15.90 -1.89 20.20
N GLN A 93 16.32 -2.61 21.22
CA GLN A 93 15.56 -2.74 22.46
C GLN A 93 15.25 -1.36 23.07
N GLY A 94 13.96 -1.10 23.34
CA GLY A 94 13.48 0.16 23.91
C GLY A 94 13.32 1.32 22.91
N LYS A 95 13.68 1.10 21.64
CA LYS A 95 13.40 2.04 20.53
C LYS A 95 12.33 1.52 19.59
N ASP A 96 12.17 0.21 19.50
CA ASP A 96 11.22 -0.49 18.62
C ASP A 96 11.26 0.01 17.17
N ASN A 97 12.47 0.31 16.68
CA ASN A 97 12.77 0.93 15.39
C ASN A 97 13.12 -0.11 14.31
N GLY A 98 12.43 -1.23 14.33
CA GLY A 98 12.58 -2.32 13.38
C GLY A 98 11.68 -2.14 12.15
N LEU A 99 12.13 -2.65 11.00
CA LEU A 99 11.38 -2.72 9.76
C LEU A 99 11.58 -4.08 9.11
N VAL A 100 10.50 -4.76 8.75
CA VAL A 100 10.52 -5.95 7.90
C VAL A 100 9.81 -5.64 6.59
N ILE A 101 10.45 -5.99 5.48
CA ILE A 101 9.89 -5.93 4.13
C ILE A 101 9.86 -7.36 3.59
N LEU A 102 8.68 -7.86 3.29
CA LEU A 102 8.46 -9.20 2.72
C LEU A 102 7.94 -9.05 1.30
N LEU A 103 8.60 -9.71 0.35
CA LEU A 103 8.06 -10.02 -0.97
C LEU A 103 7.93 -11.54 -1.09
N SER A 104 6.72 -12.03 -1.34
CA SER A 104 6.48 -13.41 -1.75
C SER A 104 5.87 -13.44 -3.14
N THR A 105 6.48 -14.22 -4.04
CA THR A 105 6.06 -14.26 -5.44
C THR A 105 4.91 -15.21 -5.68
N GLU A 106 4.80 -16.32 -4.96
CA GLU A 106 3.70 -17.27 -5.08
C GLU A 106 2.41 -16.71 -4.46
N GLU A 107 2.48 -16.09 -3.26
CA GLU A 107 1.37 -15.40 -2.63
C GLU A 107 1.07 -14.04 -3.28
N ARG A 108 1.94 -13.58 -4.20
CA ARG A 108 1.82 -12.31 -4.93
C ARG A 108 1.61 -11.13 -4.01
N CYS A 109 2.41 -11.04 -2.97
CA CYS A 109 2.28 -10.01 -1.95
C CYS A 109 3.57 -9.27 -1.66
N ILE A 110 3.42 -8.01 -1.28
CA ILE A 110 4.45 -7.18 -0.67
C ILE A 110 3.91 -6.66 0.66
N GLN A 111 4.63 -6.88 1.75
CA GLN A 111 4.21 -6.48 3.09
C GLN A 111 5.33 -5.74 3.80
N PHE A 112 4.98 -4.59 4.43
CA PHE A 112 5.85 -3.87 5.34
C PHE A 112 5.30 -4.03 6.75
N VAL A 113 6.19 -4.34 7.70
CA VAL A 113 5.87 -4.40 9.13
C VAL A 113 6.86 -3.50 9.87
N THR A 114 6.33 -2.53 10.59
CA THR A 114 7.11 -1.53 11.34
C THR A 114 6.97 -1.75 12.83
N GLY A 115 8.05 -1.53 13.57
CA GLY A 115 7.99 -1.45 15.02
C GLY A 115 7.32 -0.17 15.48
N TYR A 116 6.81 -0.19 16.71
CA TYR A 116 6.07 0.93 17.29
C TYR A 116 6.84 2.27 17.26
N GLY A 117 8.16 2.23 17.41
CA GLY A 117 9.02 3.42 17.33
C GLY A 117 9.07 4.08 15.95
N LEU A 118 8.61 3.40 14.90
CA LEU A 118 8.55 3.95 13.53
C LEU A 118 7.17 4.51 13.16
N GLU A 119 6.11 4.26 13.94
CA GLU A 119 4.74 4.68 13.59
C GLU A 119 4.62 6.20 13.35
N GLY A 120 5.43 7.01 14.04
CA GLY A 120 5.46 8.46 13.85
C GLY A 120 6.12 8.92 12.55
N SER A 121 7.11 8.17 12.05
CA SER A 121 7.88 8.51 10.84
C SER A 121 7.51 7.67 9.62
N LEU A 122 7.04 6.46 9.84
CA LEU A 122 6.64 5.52 8.79
C LEU A 122 5.31 4.82 9.16
N PRO A 123 4.19 5.57 9.22
CA PRO A 123 2.88 4.98 9.48
C PRO A 123 2.42 4.09 8.32
N ASP A 124 1.46 3.19 8.59
CA ASP A 124 0.91 2.25 7.62
C ASP A 124 0.41 2.91 6.33
N ALA A 125 -0.18 4.11 6.42
CA ALA A 125 -0.64 4.87 5.27
C ALA A 125 0.51 5.18 4.31
N ILE A 126 1.67 5.60 4.82
CA ILE A 126 2.87 5.86 4.03
C ILE A 126 3.45 4.55 3.47
N CYS A 127 3.49 3.47 4.26
CA CYS A 127 3.90 2.16 3.76
C CYS A 127 3.05 1.71 2.56
N LYS A 128 1.74 1.80 2.67
CA LYS A 128 0.79 1.47 1.58
C LYS A 128 0.98 2.36 0.36
N ARG A 129 1.25 3.66 0.56
CA ARG A 129 1.51 4.59 -0.55
C ARG A 129 2.81 4.26 -1.28
N ILE A 130 3.89 3.95 -0.56
CA ILE A 130 5.14 3.49 -1.17
C ILE A 130 4.87 2.22 -2.00
N GLN A 131 4.18 1.24 -1.44
CA GLN A 131 3.84 0.00 -2.14
C GLN A 131 3.03 0.28 -3.40
N SER A 132 1.92 1.02 -3.30
CA SER A 132 1.01 1.26 -4.43
C SER A 132 1.64 2.08 -5.55
N LYS A 133 2.41 3.11 -5.21
CA LYS A 133 2.98 4.04 -6.18
C LYS A 133 4.24 3.52 -6.86
N TYR A 134 5.13 2.88 -6.11
CA TYR A 134 6.46 2.53 -6.59
C TYR A 134 6.67 1.04 -6.85
N MET A 135 5.80 0.17 -6.30
CA MET A 135 6.06 -1.27 -6.35
C MET A 135 4.96 -2.06 -7.08
N VAL A 136 3.69 -1.90 -6.71
CA VAL A 136 2.61 -2.82 -7.11
C VAL A 136 2.51 -3.01 -8.62
N HIS A 137 2.58 -1.95 -9.44
CA HIS A 137 2.50 -2.08 -10.89
C HIS A 137 3.71 -2.84 -11.48
N LEU A 138 4.92 -2.60 -10.95
CA LEU A 138 6.14 -3.30 -11.38
C LEU A 138 6.12 -4.76 -10.95
N LEU A 139 5.62 -5.05 -9.74
CA LEU A 139 5.43 -6.42 -9.25
C LEU A 139 4.39 -7.18 -10.09
N GLY A 140 3.33 -6.49 -10.52
CA GLY A 140 2.33 -7.06 -11.44
C GLY A 140 2.92 -7.47 -12.79
N ASP A 141 3.95 -6.76 -13.25
CA ASP A 141 4.70 -7.01 -14.48
C ASP A 141 5.92 -7.95 -14.27
N GLU A 142 6.06 -8.54 -13.08
CA GLU A 142 7.19 -9.40 -12.68
C GLU A 142 8.57 -8.71 -12.77
N ARG A 143 8.59 -7.38 -12.70
CA ARG A 143 9.82 -6.55 -12.69
C ARG A 143 10.32 -6.41 -11.25
N TRP A 144 10.70 -7.55 -10.64
CA TRP A 144 11.03 -7.67 -9.22
C TRP A 144 12.15 -6.72 -8.79
N ASP A 145 13.24 -6.68 -9.54
CA ASP A 145 14.41 -5.82 -9.24
C ASP A 145 14.03 -4.36 -9.18
N GLU A 146 13.31 -3.88 -10.19
CA GLU A 146 12.94 -2.48 -10.29
C GLU A 146 11.96 -2.08 -9.18
N ALA A 147 10.97 -2.96 -8.91
CA ALA A 147 9.99 -2.74 -7.86
C ALA A 147 10.65 -2.60 -6.49
N MET A 148 11.52 -3.55 -6.14
CA MET A 148 12.14 -3.59 -4.84
C MET A 148 13.15 -2.44 -4.64
N VAL A 149 13.92 -2.11 -5.66
CA VAL A 149 14.85 -0.96 -5.61
C VAL A 149 14.09 0.37 -5.55
N ALA A 150 13.01 0.53 -6.33
CA ALA A 150 12.21 1.76 -6.32
C ALA A 150 11.52 1.97 -4.96
N GLY A 151 10.91 0.93 -4.40
CA GLY A 151 10.29 0.97 -3.06
C GLY A 151 11.29 1.28 -1.97
N SER A 152 12.48 0.64 -1.99
CA SER A 152 13.55 0.89 -1.03
C SER A 152 14.05 2.34 -1.08
N ARG A 153 14.21 2.92 -2.29
CA ARG A 153 14.60 4.32 -2.46
C ARG A 153 13.54 5.29 -1.96
N ALA A 154 12.26 5.03 -2.28
CA ALA A 154 11.16 5.86 -1.83
C ALA A 154 11.06 5.87 -0.31
N LEU A 155 11.23 4.71 0.34
CA LEU A 155 11.27 4.55 1.78
C LEU A 155 12.44 5.33 2.40
N TYR A 156 13.64 5.17 1.86
CA TYR A 156 14.82 5.90 2.32
C TYR A 156 14.61 7.41 2.22
N ASN A 157 14.18 7.92 1.06
CA ASN A 157 13.96 9.35 0.85
C ASN A 157 12.92 9.90 1.83
N HIS A 158 11.81 9.18 2.05
CA HIS A 158 10.80 9.59 3.01
C HIS A 158 11.37 9.70 4.42
N LEU A 159 12.11 8.69 4.89
CA LEU A 159 12.73 8.68 6.21
C LEU A 159 13.85 9.71 6.36
N MET A 160 14.45 10.17 5.24
CA MET A 160 15.42 11.27 5.21
C MET A 160 14.74 12.65 5.15
N GLY A 161 13.41 12.72 5.23
CA GLY A 161 12.67 13.97 5.33
C GLY A 161 12.14 14.51 4.00
N ASP A 162 12.08 13.67 2.95
CA ASP A 162 11.38 14.04 1.72
C ASP A 162 9.86 14.14 1.97
N PRO A 163 9.24 15.33 1.87
CA PRO A 163 7.84 15.53 2.18
C PRO A 163 6.89 15.09 1.05
N THR A 164 7.41 14.57 -0.06
CA THR A 164 6.64 14.32 -1.28
C THR A 164 5.43 13.42 -1.01
N LEU A 165 5.62 12.31 -0.30
CA LEU A 165 4.56 11.35 0.01
C LEU A 165 3.47 11.95 0.93
N ILE A 166 3.86 12.77 1.90
CA ILE A 166 2.94 13.43 2.83
C ILE A 166 2.13 14.52 2.11
N ASN A 167 2.78 15.27 1.23
CA ASN A 167 2.11 16.34 0.48
C ASN A 167 1.09 15.77 -0.52
N GLU A 168 1.42 14.66 -1.17
CA GLU A 168 0.49 13.95 -2.06
C GLU A 168 -0.74 13.43 -1.31
N GLU A 169 -0.56 12.87 -0.11
CA GLU A 169 -1.67 12.42 0.73
C GLU A 169 -2.63 13.57 1.08
N ARG A 170 -2.07 14.74 1.41
CA ARG A 170 -2.88 15.94 1.69
C ARG A 170 -3.65 16.42 0.46
N GLN A 171 -3.00 16.41 -0.71
CA GLN A 171 -3.65 16.83 -1.96
C GLN A 171 -4.81 15.89 -2.33
N GLU A 172 -4.62 14.58 -2.27
CA GLU A 172 -5.69 13.60 -2.54
C GLU A 172 -6.86 13.78 -1.56
N ALA A 173 -6.57 13.96 -0.27
CA ALA A 173 -7.60 14.19 0.75
C ALA A 173 -8.36 15.51 0.52
N ASP A 174 -7.69 16.56 0.06
CA ASP A 174 -8.31 17.84 -0.26
C ASP A 174 -9.16 17.77 -1.53
N GLU A 175 -8.73 17.03 -2.56
CA GLU A 175 -9.51 16.78 -3.79
C GLU A 175 -10.78 15.98 -3.49
N ASP A 176 -10.69 14.91 -2.70
CA ASP A 176 -11.85 14.11 -2.27
C ASP A 176 -12.85 14.95 -1.48
N ARG A 177 -12.36 15.79 -0.58
CA ARG A 177 -13.18 16.72 0.19
C ARG A 177 -13.88 17.73 -0.70
N GLN A 178 -13.19 18.31 -1.68
CA GLN A 178 -13.78 19.26 -2.63
C GLN A 178 -14.83 18.56 -3.51
N ALA A 179 -14.59 17.35 -3.97
CA ALA A 179 -15.55 16.56 -4.73
C ALA A 179 -16.81 16.29 -3.91
N LEU A 180 -16.67 15.93 -2.64
CA LEU A 180 -17.79 15.69 -1.71
C LEU A 180 -18.61 16.97 -1.48
N ILE A 181 -17.94 18.10 -1.25
CA ILE A 181 -18.60 19.40 -1.09
C ILE A 181 -19.36 19.79 -2.37
N GLY A 182 -18.74 19.61 -3.54
CA GLY A 182 -19.37 19.86 -4.84
C GLY A 182 -20.63 19.02 -5.04
N PHE A 183 -20.57 17.72 -4.70
CA PHE A 183 -21.72 16.80 -4.75
C PHE A 183 -22.85 17.25 -3.81
N MET A 184 -22.52 17.65 -2.58
CA MET A 184 -23.51 18.14 -1.61
C MET A 184 -24.21 19.43 -2.09
N VAL A 185 -23.45 20.37 -2.64
CA VAL A 185 -24.00 21.61 -3.21
C VAL A 185 -24.93 21.31 -4.39
N PHE A 186 -24.52 20.39 -5.27
CA PHE A 186 -25.36 19.95 -6.40
C PHE A 186 -26.68 19.32 -5.93
N MET A 187 -26.63 18.45 -4.92
CA MET A 187 -27.83 17.83 -4.36
C MET A 187 -28.78 18.85 -3.74
N VAL A 188 -28.24 19.81 -3.00
CA VAL A 188 -29.07 20.90 -2.42
C VAL A 188 -29.72 21.75 -3.53
N ALA A 189 -28.97 22.09 -4.57
CA ALA A 189 -29.53 22.83 -5.72
C ALA A 189 -30.63 22.04 -6.43
N ALA A 190 -30.43 20.75 -6.64
CA ALA A 190 -31.44 19.86 -7.26
C ALA A 190 -32.72 19.80 -6.43
N ILE A 191 -32.63 19.68 -5.11
CA ILE A 191 -33.77 19.69 -4.20
C ILE A 191 -34.51 21.04 -4.28
N LEU A 192 -33.80 22.16 -4.28
CA LEU A 192 -34.39 23.51 -4.40
C LEU A 192 -35.14 23.65 -5.72
N ILE A 193 -34.54 23.20 -6.84
CA ILE A 193 -35.20 23.23 -8.16
C ILE A 193 -36.47 22.36 -8.11
N PHE A 194 -36.45 21.20 -7.52
CA PHE A 194 -37.62 20.32 -7.41
C PHE A 194 -38.73 20.95 -6.58
N VAL A 195 -38.39 21.61 -5.47
CA VAL A 195 -39.34 22.37 -4.63
C VAL A 195 -39.96 23.53 -5.41
N VAL A 196 -39.14 24.27 -6.17
CA VAL A 196 -39.63 25.39 -6.99
C VAL A 196 -40.59 24.91 -8.09
N ILE A 197 -40.24 23.82 -8.78
CA ILE A 197 -41.10 23.19 -9.80
C ILE A 197 -42.43 22.75 -9.17
N GLY A 198 -42.35 22.05 -8.03
CA GLY A 198 -43.52 21.64 -7.27
C GLY A 198 -44.45 22.84 -6.88
N TYR A 199 -43.82 23.89 -6.36
CA TYR A 199 -44.56 25.14 -6.02
C TYR A 199 -45.26 25.77 -7.22
N ILE A 200 -44.55 25.87 -8.38
CA ILE A 200 -45.12 26.37 -9.61
C ILE A 200 -46.28 25.51 -10.11
N ALA A 201 -46.13 24.17 -10.03
CA ALA A 201 -47.20 23.22 -10.43
C ALA A 201 -48.44 23.37 -9.57
N ILE A 202 -48.30 23.45 -8.25
CA ILE A 202 -49.42 23.66 -7.32
C ILE A 202 -50.11 25.01 -7.57
N ARG A 203 -49.31 26.06 -7.81
CA ARG A 203 -49.84 27.41 -8.11
C ARG A 203 -50.64 27.46 -9.43
N LYS A 204 -50.19 26.69 -10.44
CA LYS A 204 -50.89 26.54 -11.71
C LYS A 204 -52.22 25.79 -11.58
N GLN A 205 -52.27 24.79 -10.72
CA GLN A 205 -53.47 23.99 -10.45
C GLN A 205 -54.54 24.77 -9.65
N SER A 206 -54.13 25.75 -8.86
CA SER A 206 -55.03 26.59 -8.06
C SER A 206 -55.63 27.80 -8.79
N GLN A 207 -55.27 28.01 -10.08
CA GLN A 207 -55.84 29.10 -10.90
C GLN A 207 -57.08 28.63 -11.65
N CYS A 208 -58.19 29.38 -11.52
CA CYS A 208 -59.40 29.14 -12.28
C CYS A 208 -59.14 29.30 -13.80
N PRO A 209 -59.49 28.31 -14.66
CA PRO A 209 -59.20 28.41 -16.12
C PRO A 209 -59.93 29.50 -16.86
N LYS A 210 -61.00 30.09 -16.30
CA LYS A 210 -61.81 31.17 -16.94
C LYS A 210 -61.47 32.56 -16.51
N CYS A 211 -61.02 32.79 -15.24
CA CYS A 211 -60.83 34.17 -14.75
C CYS A 211 -59.37 34.49 -14.32
N LYS A 212 -58.46 33.50 -14.36
CA LYS A 212 -57.04 33.62 -13.95
C LYS A 212 -56.81 34.18 -12.52
N GLN A 213 -57.85 34.23 -11.66
CA GLN A 213 -57.75 34.68 -10.27
C GLN A 213 -57.70 33.51 -9.30
N HIS A 214 -56.92 33.68 -8.23
CA HIS A 214 -56.84 32.69 -7.14
C HIS A 214 -58.13 32.67 -6.31
N THR A 215 -58.94 31.62 -6.36
CA THR A 215 -60.07 31.44 -5.47
C THR A 215 -59.60 30.75 -4.18
N LEU A 216 -59.34 31.52 -3.15
CA LEU A 216 -59.35 31.02 -1.78
C LEU A 216 -60.79 30.83 -1.30
N LYS A 217 -61.38 29.69 -1.53
CA LYS A 217 -62.67 29.37 -0.90
C LYS A 217 -62.34 28.72 0.46
N ARG A 218 -62.43 29.50 1.51
CA ARG A 218 -62.43 29.06 2.89
C ARG A 218 -63.77 28.38 3.13
N SER A 219 -63.79 27.06 3.20
CA SER A 219 -64.92 26.29 3.69
C SER A 219 -64.90 26.42 5.22
N GLY A 220 -65.82 27.23 5.75
CA GLY A 220 -66.19 27.26 7.15
C GLY A 220 -67.58 26.71 7.30
N SER A 221 -67.74 25.68 8.10
CA SER A 221 -68.87 25.35 8.98
C SER A 221 -68.42 24.25 9.89
#